data_5f8acdb316b55cf2b20bec3ec9aed6c5
#
_entry.id   5f8acdb316b55cf2b20bec3ec9aed6c5
#
_cell.length_a   1.000
_cell.length_b   1.000
_cell.length_c   1.000
_cell.angle_alpha   90.00
_cell.angle_beta   90.00
_cell.angle_gamma   90.00
#
_symmetry.space_group_name_H-M   'P 1'
#
loop_
_entity.id
_entity.type
_entity.pdbx_description
1 polymer ?
#
loop_
_entity_poly.entity_id
_entity_poly.type
_entity_poly.pdbx_seq_one_letter_code
_entity_poly.pdbx_strand_id
1 'polypeptide(L)'
;DPDPHTATFLVTLEQWDRQSIEGEKLTFSVRKLLSGKKSWEGILDGVALNDHLTSATQTVQPRGLSGDLFGSDGGKSVTVLKPGDAIASPVDGVTLTGIGYVDGRLHVQVYYADILKTDNHGFISLVNRETGEQIDCDGSVAFFNEAGTGSYEDYVFTGIEADALGTYALYGTFVTSAGPVEGSWSVTFPLETIAGN
;
A
#
# COMPACT_ATOMS: atom_id res chain seq x y z
N ASP A 1 -14.43 15.58 -18.39
CA ASP A 1 -13.28 15.25 -17.53
C ASP A 1 -13.29 16.20 -16.35
N PRO A 2 -13.09 15.70 -15.12
CA PRO A 2 -12.93 16.60 -14.00
C PRO A 2 -11.70 17.47 -14.22
N ASP A 3 -11.80 18.74 -13.86
CA ASP A 3 -10.69 19.69 -13.92
C ASP A 3 -9.48 19.10 -13.15
N PRO A 4 -8.31 18.92 -13.78
CA PRO A 4 -7.14 18.31 -13.15
C PRO A 4 -6.60 19.11 -11.95
N HIS A 5 -7.12 20.32 -11.74
CA HIS A 5 -6.77 21.19 -10.61
C HIS A 5 -7.82 21.18 -9.50
N THR A 6 -8.86 20.35 -9.61
CA THR A 6 -9.95 20.27 -8.64
C THR A 6 -9.92 18.91 -7.93
N ALA A 7 -9.98 18.94 -6.61
CA ALA A 7 -10.18 17.75 -5.77
C ALA A 7 -11.47 17.92 -4.98
N THR A 8 -12.32 16.90 -4.99
CA THR A 8 -13.56 16.86 -4.21
C THR A 8 -13.44 15.86 -3.09
N PHE A 9 -13.77 16.29 -1.89
CA PHE A 9 -13.77 15.45 -0.69
C PHE A 9 -15.18 15.39 -0.13
N LEU A 10 -15.63 14.19 0.25
CA LEU A 10 -16.82 13.99 1.05
C LEU A 10 -16.39 13.82 2.51
N VAL A 11 -16.86 14.71 3.38
CA VAL A 11 -16.63 14.62 4.81
C VAL A 11 -17.95 14.32 5.48
N THR A 12 -18.03 13.18 6.16
CA THR A 12 -19.20 12.81 6.96
C THR A 12 -18.95 13.16 8.43
N LEU A 13 -19.83 13.94 9.01
CA LEU A 13 -19.81 14.27 10.43
C LEU A 13 -20.81 13.36 11.15
N GLU A 14 -20.33 12.59 12.11
CA GLU A 14 -21.19 11.81 13.00
C GLU A 14 -21.48 12.60 14.25
N GLN A 15 -22.76 12.76 14.56
CA GLN A 15 -23.23 13.48 15.73
C GLN A 15 -23.61 12.48 16.83
N TRP A 16 -22.80 12.40 17.86
CA TRP A 16 -22.96 11.42 18.95
C TRP A 16 -24.00 11.80 20.00
N ASP A 17 -24.16 13.10 20.24
CA ASP A 17 -25.01 13.65 21.32
C ASP A 17 -26.40 14.12 20.87
N ARG A 18 -26.71 13.98 19.58
CA ARG A 18 -27.96 14.44 18.95
C ARG A 18 -28.27 15.95 19.14
N GLN A 19 -27.28 16.75 19.45
CA GLN A 19 -27.45 18.20 19.45
C GLN A 19 -27.51 18.73 18.02
N SER A 20 -28.34 19.74 17.78
CA SER A 20 -28.39 20.39 16.48
C SER A 20 -27.09 21.17 16.24
N ILE A 21 -26.49 20.94 15.05
CA ILE A 21 -25.32 21.70 14.58
C ILE A 21 -25.71 22.77 13.56
N GLU A 22 -27.00 22.98 13.35
CA GLU A 22 -27.52 23.99 12.44
C GLU A 22 -27.09 25.39 12.88
N GLY A 23 -26.52 26.14 11.93
CA GLY A 23 -26.00 27.49 12.19
C GLY A 23 -24.61 27.54 12.80
N GLU A 24 -24.06 26.40 13.22
CA GLU A 24 -22.64 26.30 13.61
C GLU A 24 -21.74 26.54 12.42
N LYS A 25 -20.50 26.93 12.68
CA LYS A 25 -19.50 27.14 11.64
C LYS A 25 -18.49 26.00 11.64
N LEU A 26 -18.28 25.40 10.47
CA LEU A 26 -17.21 24.46 10.23
C LEU A 26 -16.04 25.17 9.55
N THR A 27 -14.83 24.99 10.08
CA THR A 27 -13.60 25.43 9.42
C THR A 27 -12.85 24.20 8.92
N PHE A 28 -12.71 24.12 7.62
CA PHE A 28 -11.83 23.13 6.96
C PHE A 28 -10.45 23.75 6.77
N SER A 29 -9.41 23.06 7.24
CA SER A 29 -8.04 23.54 7.13
C SER A 29 -7.15 22.46 6.53
N VAL A 30 -6.37 22.84 5.53
CA VAL A 30 -5.32 22.00 4.95
C VAL A 30 -3.98 22.62 5.29
N ARG A 31 -3.10 21.86 5.91
CA ARG A 31 -1.76 22.32 6.30
C ARG A 31 -0.66 21.72 5.43
N LYS A 32 -0.96 20.61 4.77
CA LYS A 32 0.01 19.85 4.01
C LYS A 32 -0.67 19.15 2.85
N LEU A 33 -0.08 19.27 1.67
CA LEU A 33 -0.48 18.55 0.46
C LEU A 33 0.72 17.77 -0.05
N LEU A 34 0.50 16.59 -0.60
CA LEU A 34 1.53 15.88 -1.36
C LEU A 34 1.49 16.38 -2.81
N SER A 35 2.66 16.65 -3.36
CA SER A 35 2.81 17.13 -4.73
C SER A 35 3.56 16.13 -5.60
N GLY A 36 3.49 16.32 -6.91
CA GLY A 36 4.31 15.60 -7.86
C GLY A 36 4.05 14.09 -7.85
N LYS A 37 2.76 13.68 -7.76
CA LYS A 37 2.39 12.27 -7.87
C LYS A 37 2.94 11.69 -9.16
N LYS A 38 3.65 10.57 -9.05
CA LYS A 38 4.14 9.75 -10.14
C LYS A 38 3.59 8.34 -9.97
N SER A 39 3.19 7.73 -11.06
CA SER A 39 2.83 6.31 -11.10
C SER A 39 3.74 5.57 -12.05
N TRP A 40 4.05 4.35 -11.70
CA TRP A 40 4.79 3.40 -12.51
C TRP A 40 4.03 2.07 -12.53
N GLU A 41 3.99 1.45 -13.69
CA GLU A 41 3.30 0.19 -13.90
C GLU A 41 4.07 -0.64 -14.93
N GLY A 42 4.29 -1.91 -14.63
CA GLY A 42 4.97 -2.81 -15.56
C GLY A 42 5.58 -4.05 -14.93
N ILE A 43 6.22 -4.83 -15.77
CA ILE A 43 7.01 -5.99 -15.34
C ILE A 43 8.32 -5.50 -14.71
N LEU A 44 8.70 -6.09 -13.58
CA LEU A 44 9.99 -5.85 -12.95
C LEU A 44 11.07 -6.62 -13.74
N ASP A 45 11.57 -5.98 -14.79
CA ASP A 45 12.58 -6.58 -15.65
C ASP A 45 13.87 -6.90 -14.88
N GLY A 46 14.51 -8.00 -15.25
CA GLY A 46 15.74 -8.45 -14.62
C GLY A 46 15.57 -9.18 -13.29
N VAL A 47 14.35 -9.35 -12.80
CA VAL A 47 14.07 -10.16 -11.60
C VAL A 47 13.68 -11.57 -12.01
N ALA A 48 14.62 -12.51 -11.87
CA ALA A 48 14.35 -13.94 -11.97
C ALA A 48 13.98 -14.46 -10.58
N LEU A 49 12.71 -14.82 -10.39
CA LEU A 49 12.16 -15.16 -9.06
C LEU A 49 12.97 -16.26 -8.36
N ASN A 50 13.40 -17.29 -9.09
CA ASN A 50 14.18 -18.41 -8.55
C ASN A 50 15.56 -18.02 -8.02
N ASP A 51 16.15 -16.94 -8.54
CA ASP A 51 17.51 -16.52 -8.17
C ASP A 51 17.55 -15.78 -6.83
N HIS A 52 16.39 -15.37 -6.32
CA HIS A 52 16.25 -14.53 -5.14
C HIS A 52 15.50 -15.20 -3.98
N LEU A 53 15.28 -16.51 -4.05
CA LEU A 53 14.55 -17.22 -3.01
C LEU A 53 15.28 -17.18 -1.67
N THR A 54 14.58 -16.74 -0.64
CA THR A 54 15.04 -16.78 0.76
C THR A 54 14.11 -17.64 1.62
N SER A 55 14.69 -18.30 2.60
CA SER A 55 13.94 -18.99 3.68
C SER A 55 13.98 -18.21 4.99
N ALA A 56 14.60 -17.03 5.01
CA ALA A 56 14.69 -16.22 6.21
C ALA A 56 13.34 -15.59 6.54
N THR A 57 12.81 -15.86 7.73
CA THR A 57 11.54 -15.36 8.20
C THR A 57 11.67 -14.59 9.50
N GLN A 58 10.66 -13.80 9.82
CA GLN A 58 10.51 -13.13 11.11
C GLN A 58 9.03 -13.05 11.50
N THR A 59 8.78 -12.85 12.79
CA THR A 59 7.43 -12.60 13.30
C THR A 59 7.26 -11.10 13.53
N VAL A 60 6.17 -10.53 13.02
CA VAL A 60 5.88 -9.09 13.11
C VAL A 60 4.51 -8.84 13.70
N GLN A 61 4.34 -7.65 14.28
CA GLN A 61 3.03 -7.07 14.54
C GLN A 61 2.58 -6.32 13.28
N PRO A 62 1.52 -6.76 12.59
CA PRO A 62 1.06 -6.09 11.41
C PRO A 62 0.48 -4.70 11.75
N ARG A 63 0.73 -3.71 10.91
CA ARG A 63 0.00 -2.44 10.91
C ARG A 63 -1.28 -2.52 10.07
N GLY A 64 -1.34 -3.47 9.17
CA GLY A 64 -2.47 -3.75 8.30
C GLY A 64 -2.38 -5.14 7.71
N LEU A 65 -3.52 -5.75 7.53
CA LEU A 65 -3.72 -7.03 6.86
C LEU A 65 -4.75 -6.82 5.76
N SER A 66 -4.54 -7.42 4.60
CA SER A 66 -5.53 -7.45 3.52
C SER A 66 -5.74 -8.88 3.03
N GLY A 67 -6.89 -9.12 2.42
CA GLY A 67 -7.29 -10.44 1.91
C GLY A 67 -7.83 -11.39 3.00
N ASP A 68 -8.49 -12.45 2.53
CA ASP A 68 -9.19 -13.41 3.39
C ASP A 68 -8.24 -14.37 4.14
N LEU A 69 -6.95 -14.40 3.77
CA LEU A 69 -5.96 -15.33 4.31
C LEU A 69 -5.69 -15.17 5.82
N PHE A 70 -5.88 -13.97 6.33
CA PHE A 70 -5.50 -13.62 7.70
C PHE A 70 -6.69 -13.57 8.67
N GLY A 71 -7.90 -13.75 8.18
CA GLY A 71 -9.14 -13.67 8.99
C GLY A 71 -9.34 -12.28 9.63
N SER A 72 -10.31 -12.19 10.52
CA SER A 72 -10.65 -10.93 11.24
C SER A 72 -9.80 -10.67 12.49
N ASP A 73 -8.76 -11.46 12.74
CA ASP A 73 -7.94 -11.41 13.96
C ASP A 73 -6.88 -10.28 13.91
N GLY A 74 -7.32 -9.05 13.76
CA GLY A 74 -6.46 -7.87 13.87
C GLY A 74 -5.82 -7.79 15.26
N GLY A 75 -4.55 -8.18 15.35
CA GLY A 75 -3.77 -8.09 16.58
C GLY A 75 -2.85 -9.30 16.87
N LYS A 76 -2.95 -10.37 16.11
CA LYS A 76 -2.02 -11.48 16.21
C LYS A 76 -0.74 -11.20 15.41
N SER A 77 0.39 -11.63 15.99
CA SER A 77 1.66 -11.61 15.25
C SER A 77 1.59 -12.57 14.06
N VAL A 78 2.19 -12.17 12.95
CA VAL A 78 2.21 -12.92 11.69
C VAL A 78 3.66 -13.22 11.30
N THR A 79 3.91 -14.40 10.75
CA THR A 79 5.20 -14.76 10.17
C THR A 79 5.27 -14.26 8.72
N VAL A 80 6.32 -13.52 8.41
CA VAL A 80 6.60 -12.92 7.10
C VAL A 80 8.04 -13.19 6.69
N LEU A 81 8.42 -12.86 5.47
CA LEU A 81 9.82 -12.83 5.09
C LEU A 81 10.60 -11.82 5.94
N LYS A 82 11.81 -12.18 6.33
CA LYS A 82 12.76 -11.22 6.89
C LYS A 82 13.29 -10.34 5.76
N PRO A 83 13.23 -9.01 5.88
CA PRO A 83 13.77 -8.12 4.87
C PRO A 83 15.23 -8.41 4.55
N GLY A 84 15.53 -8.56 3.27
CA GLY A 84 16.88 -8.77 2.74
C GLY A 84 17.44 -7.51 2.08
N ASP A 85 18.54 -7.71 1.36
CA ASP A 85 19.13 -6.69 0.51
C ASP A 85 18.18 -6.36 -0.66
N ALA A 86 18.39 -5.19 -1.26
CA ALA A 86 17.61 -4.75 -2.41
C ALA A 86 17.78 -5.69 -3.60
N ILE A 87 16.70 -6.29 -4.06
CA ILE A 87 16.67 -7.12 -5.27
C ILE A 87 16.47 -6.22 -6.50
N ALA A 88 15.53 -5.28 -6.40
CA ALA A 88 15.21 -4.31 -7.44
C ALA A 88 14.62 -3.04 -6.83
N SER A 89 14.77 -1.90 -7.52
CA SER A 89 14.17 -0.63 -7.14
C SER A 89 13.48 -0.03 -8.37
N PRO A 90 12.21 -0.38 -8.62
CA PRO A 90 11.51 0.05 -9.84
C PRO A 90 11.28 1.55 -9.92
N VAL A 91 11.06 2.20 -8.78
CA VAL A 91 10.92 3.67 -8.66
C VAL A 91 11.55 4.13 -7.35
N ASP A 92 11.82 5.43 -7.26
CA ASP A 92 12.37 6.04 -6.05
C ASP A 92 11.47 5.75 -4.84
N GLY A 93 12.09 5.27 -3.77
CA GLY A 93 11.40 4.96 -2.51
C GLY A 93 10.63 3.64 -2.50
N VAL A 94 10.72 2.82 -3.56
CA VAL A 94 10.14 1.48 -3.62
C VAL A 94 11.24 0.47 -3.91
N THR A 95 11.36 -0.55 -3.07
CA THR A 95 12.42 -1.57 -3.17
C THR A 95 11.84 -2.96 -2.92
N LEU A 96 12.08 -3.88 -3.85
CA LEU A 96 11.83 -5.31 -3.65
C LEU A 96 12.90 -5.88 -2.72
N THR A 97 12.50 -6.47 -1.59
CA THR A 97 13.41 -6.89 -0.51
C THR A 97 13.36 -8.36 -0.15
N GLY A 98 12.44 -9.11 -0.74
CA GLY A 98 12.34 -10.53 -0.47
C GLY A 98 11.40 -11.27 -1.42
N ILE A 99 11.80 -12.50 -1.75
CA ILE A 99 10.98 -13.48 -2.46
C ILE A 99 11.24 -14.81 -1.76
N GLY A 100 10.20 -15.56 -1.40
CA GLY A 100 10.40 -16.84 -0.72
C GLY A 100 9.09 -17.52 -0.34
N TYR A 101 9.21 -18.65 0.33
CA TYR A 101 8.04 -19.41 0.78
C TYR A 101 7.92 -19.38 2.30
N VAL A 102 6.73 -19.02 2.78
CA VAL A 102 6.35 -19.09 4.20
C VAL A 102 5.08 -19.94 4.29
N ASP A 103 5.14 -21.00 5.08
CA ASP A 103 4.04 -21.96 5.27
C ASP A 103 3.46 -22.47 3.93
N GLY A 104 4.33 -22.74 2.95
CA GLY A 104 3.97 -23.28 1.65
C GLY A 104 3.34 -22.27 0.67
N ARG A 105 3.32 -20.98 0.99
CA ARG A 105 2.82 -19.91 0.14
C ARG A 105 3.97 -19.05 -0.36
N LEU A 106 3.88 -18.57 -1.58
CA LEU A 106 4.86 -17.61 -2.12
C LEU A 106 4.61 -16.24 -1.50
N HIS A 107 5.65 -15.66 -0.97
CA HIS A 107 5.69 -14.31 -0.45
C HIS A 107 6.62 -13.44 -1.30
N VAL A 108 6.18 -12.23 -1.60
CA VAL A 108 6.95 -11.20 -2.30
C VAL A 108 6.91 -9.93 -1.45
N GLN A 109 8.07 -9.49 -0.97
CA GLN A 109 8.14 -8.38 -0.04
C GLN A 109 8.68 -7.11 -0.70
N VAL A 110 7.97 -6.00 -0.49
CA VAL A 110 8.35 -4.67 -0.98
C VAL A 110 8.49 -3.71 0.20
N TYR A 111 9.52 -2.89 0.16
CA TYR A 111 9.74 -1.78 1.08
C TYR A 111 9.33 -0.46 0.44
N TYR A 112 8.57 0.33 1.18
CA TYR A 112 8.15 1.68 0.86
C TYR A 112 8.79 2.66 1.82
N ALA A 113 9.72 3.49 1.30
CA ALA A 113 10.45 4.46 2.10
C ALA A 113 9.62 5.73 2.38
N ASP A 114 9.96 6.44 3.45
CA ASP A 114 9.45 7.78 3.78
C ASP A 114 7.93 7.95 3.72
N ILE A 115 7.17 6.92 4.10
CA ILE A 115 5.70 6.90 4.05
C ILE A 115 5.01 8.04 4.82
N LEU A 116 5.74 8.71 5.72
CA LEU A 116 5.25 9.89 6.43
C LEU A 116 5.39 11.19 5.64
N LYS A 117 6.26 11.19 4.62
CA LYS A 117 6.57 12.38 3.80
C LYS A 117 6.10 12.24 2.37
N THR A 118 5.96 11.02 1.90
CA THR A 118 5.55 10.66 0.57
C THR A 118 4.39 9.67 0.67
N ASP A 119 3.60 9.55 -0.37
CA ASP A 119 2.53 8.54 -0.45
C ASP A 119 3.04 7.33 -1.24
N ASN A 120 4.21 6.80 -0.83
CA ASN A 120 4.77 5.62 -1.47
C ASN A 120 3.93 4.40 -1.12
N HIS A 121 3.28 3.83 -2.12
CA HIS A 121 2.49 2.62 -2.02
C HIS A 121 2.42 1.92 -3.36
N GLY A 122 1.90 0.71 -3.38
CA GLY A 122 1.73 -0.02 -4.63
C GLY A 122 1.12 -1.39 -4.43
N PHE A 123 1.22 -2.18 -5.48
CA PHE A 123 0.68 -3.51 -5.54
C PHE A 123 1.59 -4.39 -6.40
N ILE A 124 1.69 -5.67 -6.04
CA ILE A 124 2.42 -6.69 -6.80
C ILE A 124 1.44 -7.77 -7.22
N SER A 125 1.54 -8.18 -8.48
CA SER A 125 0.93 -9.39 -9.01
C SER A 125 1.97 -10.23 -9.75
N LEU A 126 1.61 -11.46 -10.06
CA LEU A 126 2.37 -12.34 -10.93
C LEU A 126 1.80 -12.29 -12.34
N VAL A 127 2.67 -12.40 -13.34
CA VAL A 127 2.26 -12.58 -14.73
C VAL A 127 2.89 -13.86 -15.25
N ASN A 128 2.06 -14.78 -15.72
CA ASN A 128 2.54 -15.97 -16.41
C ASN A 128 3.15 -15.57 -17.77
N ARG A 129 4.42 -15.87 -17.97
CA ARG A 129 5.19 -15.43 -19.16
C ARG A 129 4.69 -16.09 -20.45
N GLU A 130 4.05 -17.25 -20.36
CA GLU A 130 3.59 -18.01 -21.52
C GLU A 130 2.18 -17.59 -21.95
N THR A 131 1.28 -17.41 -20.96
CA THR A 131 -0.13 -17.12 -21.22
C THR A 131 -0.46 -15.63 -21.14
N GLY A 132 0.37 -14.83 -20.47
CA GLY A 132 0.08 -13.44 -20.14
C GLY A 132 -0.96 -13.25 -19.04
N GLU A 133 -1.41 -14.33 -18.42
CA GLU A 133 -2.38 -14.27 -17.33
C GLU A 133 -1.76 -13.58 -16.10
N GLN A 134 -2.48 -12.62 -15.55
CA GLN A 134 -2.12 -11.93 -14.33
C GLN A 134 -2.82 -12.58 -13.13
N ILE A 135 -2.07 -12.82 -12.06
CA ILE A 135 -2.53 -13.40 -10.81
C ILE A 135 -2.28 -12.38 -9.71
N ASP A 136 -3.34 -11.88 -9.12
CA ASP A 136 -3.27 -10.97 -7.97
C ASP A 136 -2.92 -11.73 -6.69
N CYS A 137 -2.33 -11.05 -5.71
CA CYS A 137 -2.07 -11.66 -4.42
C CYS A 137 -3.38 -11.96 -3.67
N ASP A 138 -3.38 -13.04 -2.89
CA ASP A 138 -4.53 -13.44 -2.08
C ASP A 138 -4.63 -12.63 -0.78
N GLY A 139 -3.58 -11.92 -0.43
CA GLY A 139 -3.54 -11.03 0.72
C GLY A 139 -2.17 -10.41 0.91
N SER A 140 -2.08 -9.46 1.84
CA SER A 140 -0.81 -8.85 2.23
C SER A 140 -0.71 -8.55 3.71
N VAL A 141 0.52 -8.43 4.19
CA VAL A 141 0.89 -8.06 5.56
C VAL A 141 1.76 -6.83 5.53
N ALA A 142 1.24 -5.71 6.01
CA ALA A 142 2.01 -4.48 6.14
C ALA A 142 2.58 -4.32 7.55
N PHE A 143 3.85 -3.93 7.67
CA PHE A 143 4.52 -3.65 8.94
C PHE A 143 5.58 -2.56 8.79
N PHE A 144 5.89 -1.86 9.89
CA PHE A 144 6.87 -0.78 9.87
C PHE A 144 8.31 -1.30 9.91
N ASN A 145 9.24 -0.50 9.39
CA ASN A 145 10.65 -0.63 9.73
C ASN A 145 10.87 -0.21 11.20
N GLU A 146 12.05 -0.50 11.77
CA GLU A 146 12.37 -0.17 13.16
C GLU A 146 12.25 1.32 13.48
N ALA A 147 12.52 2.19 12.51
CA ALA A 147 12.43 3.64 12.67
C ALA A 147 11.00 4.20 12.54
N GLY A 148 10.03 3.40 12.10
CA GLY A 148 8.65 3.83 11.86
C GLY A 148 8.49 4.80 10.68
N THR A 149 9.52 4.98 9.84
CA THR A 149 9.53 5.93 8.72
C THR A 149 9.23 5.28 7.38
N GLY A 150 9.36 3.97 7.29
CA GLY A 150 9.05 3.17 6.12
C GLY A 150 8.19 1.98 6.48
N SER A 151 7.60 1.37 5.48
CA SER A 151 6.76 0.20 5.60
C SER A 151 7.20 -0.89 4.67
N TYR A 152 7.25 -2.11 5.17
CA TYR A 152 7.27 -3.31 4.35
C TYR A 152 5.84 -3.75 4.08
N GLU A 153 5.62 -4.31 2.90
CA GLU A 153 4.41 -5.04 2.56
C GLU A 153 4.80 -6.37 1.95
N ASP A 154 4.31 -7.44 2.55
CA ASP A 154 4.58 -8.82 2.18
C ASP A 154 3.34 -9.38 1.50
N TYR A 155 3.37 -9.48 0.17
CA TYR A 155 2.28 -9.95 -0.68
C TYR A 155 2.31 -11.48 -0.73
N VAL A 156 1.16 -12.12 -0.52
CA VAL A 156 1.03 -13.57 -0.39
C VAL A 156 0.24 -14.14 -1.56
N PHE A 157 0.80 -15.15 -2.19
CA PHE A 157 0.20 -15.90 -3.30
C PHE A 157 0.05 -17.37 -2.91
N THR A 158 -1.15 -17.91 -3.06
CA THR A 158 -1.43 -19.33 -2.85
C THR A 158 -1.38 -20.10 -4.16
N GLY A 159 -1.08 -21.40 -4.09
CA GLY A 159 -1.11 -22.27 -5.28
C GLY A 159 0.03 -22.03 -6.28
N ILE A 160 1.05 -21.27 -5.92
CA ILE A 160 2.25 -21.09 -6.76
C ILE A 160 3.32 -22.05 -6.27
N GLU A 161 3.53 -23.13 -7.01
CA GLU A 161 4.52 -24.15 -6.67
C GLU A 161 5.94 -23.69 -7.05
N ALA A 162 6.93 -24.14 -6.29
CA ALA A 162 8.32 -23.72 -6.47
C ALA A 162 8.92 -24.12 -7.81
N ASP A 163 8.52 -25.25 -8.35
CA ASP A 163 8.99 -25.76 -9.66
C ASP A 163 8.38 -24.96 -10.84
N ALA A 164 7.19 -24.38 -10.65
CA ALA A 164 6.53 -23.52 -11.63
C ALA A 164 6.96 -22.05 -11.54
N LEU A 165 7.69 -21.65 -10.51
CA LEU A 165 7.99 -20.24 -10.22
C LEU A 165 8.73 -19.54 -11.38
N GLY A 166 9.58 -20.24 -12.12
CA GLY A 166 10.29 -19.70 -13.28
C GLY A 166 9.40 -19.30 -14.46
N THR A 167 8.15 -19.75 -14.49
CA THR A 167 7.18 -19.36 -15.52
C THR A 167 6.53 -18.00 -15.28
N TYR A 168 6.75 -17.41 -14.10
CA TYR A 168 6.16 -16.13 -13.71
C TYR A 168 7.17 -14.98 -13.75
N ALA A 169 6.63 -13.78 -13.94
CA ALA A 169 7.30 -12.51 -13.72
C ALA A 169 6.54 -11.72 -12.65
N LEU A 170 7.24 -10.81 -11.97
CA LEU A 170 6.57 -9.81 -11.11
C LEU A 170 6.05 -8.67 -11.98
N TYR A 171 4.83 -8.29 -11.74
CA TYR A 171 4.21 -7.09 -12.27
C TYR A 171 3.91 -6.15 -11.10
N GLY A 172 4.33 -4.91 -11.19
CA GLY A 172 4.14 -3.92 -10.13
C GLY A 172 3.33 -2.72 -10.62
N THR A 173 2.52 -2.18 -9.72
CA THR A 173 1.89 -0.87 -9.87
C THR A 173 2.28 -0.04 -8.66
N PHE A 174 3.05 1.02 -8.86
CA PHE A 174 3.58 1.84 -7.77
C PHE A 174 3.22 3.30 -7.94
N VAL A 175 2.97 3.96 -6.81
CA VAL A 175 2.73 5.39 -6.71
C VAL A 175 3.75 5.99 -5.76
N THR A 176 4.32 7.11 -6.15
CA THR A 176 5.19 7.93 -5.29
C THR A 176 4.84 9.41 -5.46
N SER A 177 5.34 10.26 -4.58
CA SER A 177 5.18 11.71 -4.69
C SER A 177 6.51 12.41 -4.45
N ALA A 178 6.63 13.64 -4.95
CA ALA A 178 7.84 14.44 -4.77
C ALA A 178 8.03 14.96 -3.34
N GLY A 179 6.99 14.84 -2.52
CA GLY A 179 7.00 15.24 -1.12
C GLY A 179 5.97 16.30 -0.76
N PRO A 180 5.95 16.74 0.51
CA PRO A 180 4.93 17.65 0.98
C PRO A 180 5.19 19.10 0.56
N VAL A 181 4.09 19.77 0.21
CA VAL A 181 4.01 21.22 0.16
C VAL A 181 3.25 21.68 1.41
N GLU A 182 3.91 22.44 2.25
CA GLU A 182 3.31 23.01 3.45
C GLU A 182 2.63 24.34 3.13
N GLY A 183 1.50 24.60 3.77
CA GLY A 183 0.73 25.82 3.61
C GLY A 183 -0.31 25.98 4.70
N SER A 184 -1.03 27.05 4.64
CA SER A 184 -2.14 27.35 5.56
C SER A 184 -3.35 27.75 4.73
N TRP A 185 -4.08 26.76 4.25
CA TRP A 185 -5.33 27.00 3.53
C TRP A 185 -6.50 26.67 4.45
N SER A 186 -7.43 27.58 4.56
CA SER A 186 -8.64 27.35 5.34
C SER A 186 -9.85 28.00 4.70
N VAL A 187 -10.99 27.36 4.87
CA VAL A 187 -12.30 27.90 4.55
C VAL A 187 -13.26 27.66 5.71
N THR A 188 -14.05 28.67 6.05
CA THR A 188 -15.07 28.56 7.08
C THR A 188 -16.43 28.78 6.42
N PHE A 189 -17.37 27.90 6.68
CA PHE A 189 -18.74 28.00 6.16
C PHE A 189 -19.74 27.59 7.24
N PRO A 190 -20.99 28.15 7.21
CA PRO A 190 -22.03 27.67 8.09
C PRO A 190 -22.48 26.28 7.71
N LEU A 191 -22.87 25.48 8.70
CA LEU A 191 -23.53 24.21 8.48
C LEU A 191 -25.01 24.45 8.19
N GLU A 192 -25.51 23.86 7.13
CA GLU A 192 -26.90 23.93 6.71
C GLU A 192 -27.55 22.57 6.85
N THR A 193 -28.80 22.55 7.29
CA THR A 193 -29.59 21.33 7.31
C THR A 193 -29.96 20.96 5.88
N ILE A 194 -29.50 19.79 5.42
CA ILE A 194 -30.03 19.22 4.18
C ILE A 194 -31.43 18.71 4.48
N ALA A 195 -32.43 19.34 3.89
CA ALA A 195 -33.81 18.82 3.96
C ALA A 195 -33.81 17.40 3.37
N GLY A 196 -34.03 16.40 4.22
CA GLY A 196 -34.13 15.02 3.78
C GLY A 196 -35.31 14.86 2.81
N ASN A 197 -35.04 14.21 1.69
CA ASN A 197 -36.08 13.73 0.79
C ASN A 197 -36.79 12.52 1.42
#